data_3e1c1ce92c425e2a8a6f55a1ec75f3c9
#
_entry.id   3e1c1ce92c425e2a8a6f55a1ec75f3c9
#
_cell.length_a   1.000
_cell.length_b   1.000
_cell.length_c   1.000
_cell.angle_alpha   90.00
_cell.angle_beta   90.00
_cell.angle_gamma   90.00
#
_symmetry.space_group_name_H-M   'P 1'
#
loop_
_entity.id
_entity.type
_entity.pdbx_description
1 polymer ?
#
loop_
_entity_poly.entity_id
_entity_poly.type
_entity_poly.pdbx_seq_one_letter_code
_entity_poly.pdbx_strand_id
1 'polypeptide(L)'
;MSETTARGLPQSIDETLTLLTEGGYVADRALATVLFLSLTMQRPLFLEGEAGVGKTEIAKVLAAGLGRRLIRLQCYEGLDVSSAVYEWNYAAQMIEIRMAEAAGIHDRSEMESGVFSEKYLIRRPVLEALESGIDGPPIFLIDELDRADEAFEAYLLEVLSDYQVSVPELGTIKADEPPIVVITTNRTREIHDALKRRCLYHWVDYPDAQRELEILARKVPNANATLAKQVVTFVQKLRELDLFKAPGVAETIDWATALTALGKDRLDADAVSDTMGVLLKYQDDIARLEDGEGARVLEEVKAS
;
A
#
# COMPACT_ATOMS: atom_id res chain seq x y z
N MET A 1 -7.82 5.83 -23.88
CA MET A 1 -7.81 4.74 -22.90
C MET A 1 -7.18 3.55 -23.62
N SER A 2 -5.91 3.26 -23.33
CA SER A 2 -5.25 2.07 -23.88
C SER A 2 -5.81 0.83 -23.18
N GLU A 3 -6.33 -0.11 -23.94
CA GLU A 3 -6.70 -1.43 -23.45
C GLU A 3 -5.43 -2.09 -22.88
N THR A 4 -5.32 -2.12 -21.56
CA THR A 4 -4.27 -2.86 -20.87
C THR A 4 -4.69 -4.32 -20.90
N THR A 5 -4.18 -5.07 -21.86
CA THR A 5 -4.43 -6.52 -21.95
C THR A 5 -3.80 -7.19 -20.75
N ALA A 6 -4.55 -8.07 -20.06
CA ALA A 6 -4.05 -8.84 -18.92
C ALA A 6 -2.75 -9.58 -19.31
N ARG A 7 -1.66 -9.27 -18.61
CA ARG A 7 -0.38 -9.98 -18.79
C ARG A 7 -0.36 -11.24 -17.93
N GLY A 8 0.28 -12.30 -18.42
CA GLY A 8 0.60 -13.47 -17.62
C GLY A 8 1.52 -13.11 -16.44
N LEU A 9 1.56 -13.98 -15.43
CA LEU A 9 2.49 -13.81 -14.31
C LEU A 9 3.95 -13.94 -14.81
N PRO A 10 4.90 -13.17 -14.26
CA PRO A 10 6.32 -13.28 -14.60
C PRO A 10 6.83 -14.70 -14.33
N GLN A 11 7.65 -15.22 -15.23
CA GLN A 11 8.17 -16.59 -15.19
C GLN A 11 9.59 -16.67 -14.60
N SER A 12 10.16 -15.52 -14.24
CA SER A 12 11.50 -15.43 -13.66
C SER A 12 11.63 -14.21 -12.75
N ILE A 13 12.69 -14.22 -11.93
CA ILE A 13 13.06 -13.08 -11.10
C ILE A 13 13.37 -11.85 -11.98
N ASP A 14 14.02 -12.05 -13.12
CA ASP A 14 14.42 -10.97 -14.00
C ASP A 14 13.19 -10.35 -14.72
N GLU A 15 12.20 -11.15 -15.09
CA GLU A 15 10.91 -10.64 -15.58
C GLU A 15 10.14 -9.86 -14.49
N THR A 16 10.19 -10.33 -13.23
CA THR A 16 9.58 -9.62 -12.10
C THR A 16 10.26 -8.27 -11.87
N LEU A 17 11.59 -8.23 -11.93
CA LEU A 17 12.36 -7.00 -11.83
C LEU A 17 12.03 -6.03 -12.98
N THR A 18 11.91 -6.55 -14.20
CA THR A 18 11.51 -5.76 -15.37
C THR A 18 10.11 -5.18 -15.21
N LEU A 19 9.15 -5.98 -14.76
CA LEU A 19 7.77 -5.52 -14.50
C LEU A 19 7.73 -4.36 -13.49
N LEU A 20 8.45 -4.47 -12.37
CA LEU A 20 8.54 -3.41 -11.38
C LEU A 20 9.21 -2.15 -11.96
N THR A 21 10.29 -2.33 -12.72
CA THR A 21 11.04 -1.24 -13.33
C THR A 21 10.23 -0.49 -14.39
N GLU A 22 9.51 -1.20 -15.27
CA GLU A 22 8.59 -0.63 -16.24
C GLU A 22 7.46 0.16 -15.59
N GLY A 23 6.96 -0.31 -14.43
CA GLY A 23 6.00 0.39 -13.60
C GLY A 23 6.57 1.60 -12.83
N GLY A 24 7.85 1.91 -12.98
CA GLY A 24 8.51 3.04 -12.34
C GLY A 24 8.94 2.79 -10.89
N TYR A 25 8.92 1.54 -10.43
CA TYR A 25 9.42 1.15 -9.12
C TYR A 25 10.89 0.69 -9.23
N VAL A 26 11.78 1.31 -8.46
CA VAL A 26 13.19 0.92 -8.39
C VAL A 26 13.34 -0.21 -7.37
N ALA A 27 13.29 -1.46 -7.85
CA ALA A 27 13.41 -2.65 -7.02
C ALA A 27 14.84 -3.19 -7.00
N ASP A 28 15.21 -3.83 -5.89
CA ASP A 28 16.40 -4.70 -5.85
C ASP A 28 16.03 -6.15 -6.20
N ARG A 29 17.07 -6.96 -6.40
CA ARG A 29 16.89 -8.38 -6.72
C ARG A 29 16.26 -9.17 -5.58
N ALA A 30 16.47 -8.78 -4.31
CA ALA A 30 15.90 -9.46 -3.16
C ALA A 30 14.38 -9.32 -3.13
N LEU A 31 13.86 -8.10 -3.30
CA LEU A 31 12.42 -7.83 -3.42
C LEU A 31 11.82 -8.57 -4.63
N ALA A 32 12.47 -8.49 -5.80
CA ALA A 32 12.00 -9.17 -7.00
C ALA A 32 11.95 -10.71 -6.81
N THR A 33 12.91 -11.27 -6.08
CA THR A 33 12.94 -12.71 -5.75
C THR A 33 11.77 -13.11 -4.86
N VAL A 34 11.54 -12.37 -3.77
CA VAL A 34 10.45 -12.68 -2.84
C VAL A 34 9.08 -12.49 -3.50
N LEU A 35 8.93 -11.45 -4.32
CA LEU A 35 7.71 -11.23 -5.08
C LEU A 35 7.47 -12.35 -6.10
N PHE A 36 8.49 -12.75 -6.87
CA PHE A 36 8.39 -13.88 -7.80
C PHE A 36 7.95 -15.16 -7.09
N LEU A 37 8.55 -15.46 -5.94
CA LEU A 37 8.17 -16.62 -5.13
C LEU A 37 6.76 -16.52 -4.57
N SER A 38 6.33 -15.33 -4.15
CA SER A 38 4.95 -15.06 -3.70
C SER A 38 3.95 -15.38 -4.80
N LEU A 39 4.18 -14.93 -6.02
CA LEU A 39 3.35 -15.20 -7.17
C LEU A 39 3.33 -16.69 -7.54
N THR A 40 4.49 -17.34 -7.57
CA THR A 40 4.63 -18.75 -7.95
C THR A 40 4.02 -19.69 -6.91
N MET A 41 4.19 -19.40 -5.63
CA MET A 41 3.69 -20.22 -4.51
C MET A 41 2.27 -19.87 -4.11
N GLN A 42 1.67 -18.84 -4.70
CA GLN A 42 0.35 -18.30 -4.34
C GLN A 42 0.23 -18.01 -2.84
N ARG A 43 1.29 -17.42 -2.26
CA ARG A 43 1.33 -17.05 -0.85
C ARG A 43 1.35 -15.53 -0.71
N PRO A 44 0.70 -14.96 0.32
CA PRO A 44 0.75 -13.54 0.58
C PRO A 44 2.19 -13.01 0.71
N LEU A 45 2.44 -11.83 0.14
CA LEU A 45 3.67 -11.08 0.34
C LEU A 45 3.49 -10.14 1.54
N PHE A 46 4.35 -10.28 2.55
CA PHE A 46 4.34 -9.44 3.74
C PHE A 46 5.50 -8.46 3.69
N LEU A 47 5.19 -7.18 3.54
CA LEU A 47 6.15 -6.08 3.44
C LEU A 47 6.18 -5.30 4.74
N GLU A 48 7.30 -5.35 5.43
CA GLU A 48 7.55 -4.60 6.66
C GLU A 48 8.65 -3.57 6.42
N GLY A 49 8.60 -2.43 7.08
CA GLY A 49 9.62 -1.37 6.96
C GLY A 49 9.09 -0.03 7.44
N GLU A 50 9.95 0.98 7.47
CA GLU A 50 9.60 2.32 7.90
C GLU A 50 8.52 2.97 7.04
N ALA A 51 7.84 3.99 7.58
CA ALA A 51 6.88 4.75 6.80
C ALA A 51 7.57 5.50 5.65
N GLY A 52 6.90 5.63 4.50
CA GLY A 52 7.42 6.40 3.37
C GLY A 52 8.47 5.70 2.50
N VAL A 53 8.80 4.41 2.74
CA VAL A 53 9.77 3.66 1.92
C VAL A 53 9.19 3.06 0.63
N GLY A 54 7.88 3.21 0.38
CA GLY A 54 7.24 2.80 -0.87
C GLY A 54 6.61 1.39 -0.87
N LYS A 55 6.29 0.80 0.29
CA LYS A 55 5.65 -0.54 0.40
C LYS A 55 4.34 -0.65 -0.39
N THR A 56 3.43 0.32 -0.20
CA THR A 56 2.13 0.39 -0.88
C THR A 56 2.26 0.53 -2.39
N GLU A 57 3.33 1.20 -2.86
CA GLU A 57 3.58 1.42 -4.28
C GLU A 57 3.87 0.10 -5.03
N ILE A 58 4.46 -0.89 -4.36
CA ILE A 58 4.73 -2.22 -4.94
C ILE A 58 3.43 -2.87 -5.44
N ALA A 59 2.37 -2.84 -4.64
CA ALA A 59 1.07 -3.41 -5.02
C ALA A 59 0.42 -2.67 -6.19
N LYS A 60 0.54 -1.33 -6.24
CA LYS A 60 0.04 -0.51 -7.35
C LYS A 60 0.75 -0.81 -8.66
N VAL A 61 2.09 -0.87 -8.60
CA VAL A 61 2.91 -1.17 -9.77
C VAL A 61 2.65 -2.60 -10.26
N LEU A 62 2.51 -3.55 -9.35
CA LEU A 62 2.17 -4.92 -9.68
C LEU A 62 0.80 -5.00 -10.37
N ALA A 63 -0.22 -4.33 -9.85
CA ALA A 63 -1.56 -4.30 -10.45
C ALA A 63 -1.53 -3.70 -11.86
N ALA A 64 -0.90 -2.54 -12.01
CA ALA A 64 -0.76 -1.88 -13.30
C ALA A 64 0.05 -2.72 -14.32
N GLY A 65 1.17 -3.31 -13.87
CA GLY A 65 2.05 -4.12 -14.72
C GLY A 65 1.42 -5.43 -15.20
N LEU A 66 0.54 -6.04 -14.38
CA LEU A 66 -0.21 -7.24 -14.74
C LEU A 66 -1.55 -6.94 -15.42
N GLY A 67 -1.98 -5.68 -15.47
CA GLY A 67 -3.30 -5.29 -15.98
C GLY A 67 -4.45 -5.83 -15.13
N ARG A 68 -4.26 -5.92 -13.82
CA ARG A 68 -5.23 -6.48 -12.87
C ARG A 68 -5.84 -5.41 -11.97
N ARG A 69 -7.06 -5.65 -11.51
CA ARG A 69 -7.74 -4.77 -10.57
C ARG A 69 -6.99 -4.71 -9.24
N LEU A 70 -6.76 -3.51 -8.70
CA LEU A 70 -6.24 -3.31 -7.36
C LEU A 70 -7.40 -3.08 -6.39
N ILE A 71 -7.49 -3.91 -5.37
CA ILE A 71 -8.43 -3.75 -4.26
C ILE A 71 -7.62 -3.42 -3.02
N ARG A 72 -7.93 -2.31 -2.36
CA ARG A 72 -7.21 -1.86 -1.17
C ARG A 72 -8.12 -1.89 0.05
N LEU A 73 -7.66 -2.57 1.08
CA LEU A 73 -8.17 -2.48 2.44
C LEU A 73 -7.18 -1.66 3.27
N GLN A 74 -7.53 -0.42 3.59
CA GLN A 74 -6.78 0.39 4.54
C GLN A 74 -7.17 0.00 5.95
N CYS A 75 -6.21 -0.51 6.73
CA CYS A 75 -6.46 -0.86 8.12
C CYS A 75 -6.44 0.38 9.02
N TYR A 76 -7.30 0.39 10.02
CA TYR A 76 -7.40 1.42 11.05
C TYR A 76 -7.93 0.80 12.34
N GLU A 77 -7.76 1.48 13.46
CA GLU A 77 -8.24 1.04 14.76
C GLU A 77 -9.78 0.92 14.79
N GLY A 78 -10.27 -0.25 15.21
CA GLY A 78 -11.71 -0.55 15.23
C GLY A 78 -12.27 -1.00 13.87
N LEU A 79 -11.42 -1.38 12.92
CA LEU A 79 -11.87 -1.99 11.67
C LEU A 79 -12.63 -3.29 11.96
N ASP A 80 -13.88 -3.37 11.53
CA ASP A 80 -14.76 -4.51 11.76
C ASP A 80 -15.10 -5.27 10.46
N VAL A 81 -15.80 -6.40 10.62
CA VAL A 81 -16.22 -7.25 9.50
C VAL A 81 -17.16 -6.49 8.56
N SER A 82 -18.05 -5.63 9.08
CA SER A 82 -19.01 -4.89 8.25
C SER A 82 -18.32 -3.87 7.33
N SER A 83 -17.21 -3.30 7.80
CA SER A 83 -16.41 -2.34 7.02
C SER A 83 -15.42 -3.02 6.06
N ALA A 84 -14.94 -4.21 6.42
CA ALA A 84 -13.87 -4.89 5.68
C ALA A 84 -14.39 -5.97 4.70
N VAL A 85 -15.49 -6.65 5.03
CA VAL A 85 -15.92 -7.88 4.36
C VAL A 85 -17.20 -7.68 3.56
N TYR A 86 -18.31 -7.43 4.25
CA TYR A 86 -19.61 -7.17 3.64
C TYR A 86 -20.54 -6.43 4.60
N GLU A 87 -21.52 -5.80 4.03
CA GLU A 87 -22.62 -5.17 4.75
C GLU A 87 -23.93 -5.40 4.02
N TRP A 88 -25.04 -5.53 4.76
CA TRP A 88 -26.36 -5.58 4.17
C TRP A 88 -26.91 -4.18 3.90
N ASN A 89 -27.45 -3.95 2.69
CA ASN A 89 -28.15 -2.72 2.35
C ASN A 89 -29.53 -2.67 3.01
N TYR A 90 -29.55 -2.46 4.31
CA TYR A 90 -30.78 -2.44 5.11
C TYR A 90 -31.82 -1.44 4.59
N ALA A 91 -31.40 -0.30 4.06
CA ALA A 91 -32.33 0.68 3.51
C ALA A 91 -33.07 0.13 2.29
N ALA A 92 -32.37 -0.53 1.37
CA ALA A 92 -32.97 -1.16 0.20
C ALA A 92 -33.83 -2.37 0.58
N GLN A 93 -33.39 -3.17 1.57
CA GLN A 93 -34.18 -4.28 2.10
C GLN A 93 -35.53 -3.80 2.70
N MET A 94 -35.50 -2.73 3.50
CA MET A 94 -36.71 -2.15 4.07
C MET A 94 -37.70 -1.61 3.03
N ILE A 95 -37.19 -1.02 1.96
CA ILE A 95 -38.04 -0.56 0.83
C ILE A 95 -38.69 -1.77 0.15
N GLU A 96 -37.95 -2.85 -0.11
CA GLU A 96 -38.46 -4.08 -0.73
C GLU A 96 -39.57 -4.71 0.12
N ILE A 97 -39.34 -4.84 1.44
CA ILE A 97 -40.34 -5.36 2.38
C ILE A 97 -41.65 -4.55 2.29
N ARG A 98 -41.55 -3.22 2.33
CA ARG A 98 -42.75 -2.34 2.25
C ARG A 98 -43.45 -2.43 0.90
N MET A 99 -42.70 -2.60 -0.18
CA MET A 99 -43.28 -2.81 -1.52
C MET A 99 -44.00 -4.16 -1.63
N ALA A 100 -43.43 -5.22 -1.06
CA ALA A 100 -44.03 -6.54 -1.01
C ALA A 100 -45.34 -6.52 -0.17
N GLU A 101 -45.32 -5.90 1.00
CA GLU A 101 -46.52 -5.71 1.84
C GLU A 101 -47.64 -4.96 1.09
N ALA A 102 -47.27 -3.87 0.40
CA ALA A 102 -48.22 -3.09 -0.39
C ALA A 102 -48.81 -3.87 -1.57
N ALA A 103 -48.03 -4.80 -2.14
CA ALA A 103 -48.46 -5.69 -3.22
C ALA A 103 -49.30 -6.89 -2.73
N GLY A 104 -49.50 -7.05 -1.39
CA GLY A 104 -50.27 -8.14 -0.79
C GLY A 104 -49.51 -9.47 -0.77
N ILE A 105 -48.20 -9.46 -0.89
CA ILE A 105 -47.34 -10.64 -0.73
C ILE A 105 -47.12 -10.85 0.78
N HIS A 106 -47.71 -11.92 1.31
CA HIS A 106 -47.65 -12.24 2.76
C HIS A 106 -46.89 -13.55 3.06
N ASP A 107 -46.29 -14.17 2.03
CA ASP A 107 -45.49 -15.37 2.26
C ASP A 107 -44.12 -14.98 2.88
N ARG A 108 -43.97 -15.34 4.15
CA ARG A 108 -42.79 -14.98 4.96
C ARG A 108 -41.52 -15.63 4.41
N SER A 109 -41.61 -16.84 3.85
CA SER A 109 -40.45 -17.56 3.33
C SER A 109 -39.94 -16.96 2.01
N GLU A 110 -40.84 -16.48 1.16
CA GLU A 110 -40.48 -15.74 -0.07
C GLU A 110 -39.88 -14.37 0.27
N MET A 111 -40.41 -13.69 1.28
CA MET A 111 -39.86 -12.39 1.72
C MET A 111 -38.48 -12.54 2.36
N GLU A 112 -38.25 -13.52 3.23
CA GLU A 112 -36.94 -13.77 3.85
C GLU A 112 -35.88 -14.13 2.80
N SER A 113 -36.16 -15.02 1.88
CA SER A 113 -35.24 -15.41 0.80
C SER A 113 -34.95 -14.25 -0.20
N GLY A 114 -35.92 -13.38 -0.43
CA GLY A 114 -35.78 -12.22 -1.30
C GLY A 114 -34.92 -11.12 -0.69
N VAL A 115 -35.06 -10.89 0.61
CA VAL A 115 -34.38 -9.80 1.34
C VAL A 115 -32.90 -10.09 1.59
N PHE A 116 -32.54 -11.35 1.87
CA PHE A 116 -31.15 -11.77 2.05
C PHE A 116 -30.56 -12.38 0.76
N SER A 117 -30.73 -11.68 -0.34
CA SER A 117 -30.15 -12.07 -1.63
C SER A 117 -28.90 -11.23 -1.94
N GLU A 118 -28.07 -11.73 -2.86
CA GLU A 118 -26.87 -11.00 -3.34
C GLU A 118 -27.15 -9.58 -3.83
N LYS A 119 -28.39 -9.29 -4.27
CA LYS A 119 -28.85 -7.95 -4.69
C LYS A 119 -28.66 -6.89 -3.60
N TYR A 120 -28.78 -7.28 -2.32
CA TYR A 120 -28.66 -6.37 -1.18
C TYR A 120 -27.34 -6.48 -0.43
N LEU A 121 -26.44 -7.36 -0.89
CA LEU A 121 -25.12 -7.52 -0.33
C LEU A 121 -24.20 -6.39 -0.84
N ILE A 122 -23.75 -5.53 0.05
CA ILE A 122 -22.69 -4.56 -0.23
C ILE A 122 -21.38 -5.28 -0.01
N ARG A 123 -20.65 -5.55 -1.09
CA ARG A 123 -19.33 -6.14 -1.03
C ARG A 123 -18.33 -5.11 -0.55
N ARG A 124 -17.49 -5.49 0.41
CA ARG A 124 -16.39 -4.72 0.94
C ARG A 124 -15.06 -5.31 0.45
N PRO A 125 -13.90 -4.66 0.67
CA PRO A 125 -12.64 -5.05 0.01
C PRO A 125 -12.25 -6.52 0.14
N VAL A 126 -12.50 -7.17 1.29
CA VAL A 126 -12.18 -8.60 1.46
C VAL A 126 -13.03 -9.47 0.54
N LEU A 127 -14.34 -9.25 0.53
CA LEU A 127 -15.25 -10.04 -0.32
C LEU A 127 -15.03 -9.73 -1.81
N GLU A 128 -14.80 -8.44 -2.17
CA GLU A 128 -14.46 -8.06 -3.53
C GLU A 128 -13.18 -8.72 -4.03
N ALA A 129 -12.21 -8.95 -3.12
CA ALA A 129 -10.94 -9.58 -3.47
C ALA A 129 -11.07 -11.09 -3.79
N LEU A 130 -12.13 -11.74 -3.31
CA LEU A 130 -12.42 -13.15 -3.63
C LEU A 130 -13.06 -13.33 -5.02
N GLU A 131 -13.47 -12.25 -5.66
CA GLU A 131 -14.10 -12.29 -6.99
C GLU A 131 -13.06 -12.01 -8.08
N SER A 132 -12.79 -13.03 -8.90
CA SER A 132 -11.94 -12.86 -10.07
C SER A 132 -12.65 -11.99 -11.12
N GLY A 133 -11.92 -11.02 -11.68
CA GLY A 133 -12.37 -10.22 -12.80
C GLY A 133 -12.09 -10.91 -14.15
N ILE A 134 -12.49 -10.27 -15.24
CA ILE A 134 -12.19 -10.71 -16.62
C ILE A 134 -10.67 -10.83 -16.85
N ASP A 135 -9.89 -9.99 -16.15
CA ASP A 135 -8.43 -9.92 -16.26
C ASP A 135 -7.71 -10.87 -15.28
N GLY A 136 -8.43 -11.76 -14.62
CA GLY A 136 -7.93 -12.72 -13.62
C GLY A 136 -8.10 -12.23 -12.17
N PRO A 137 -7.50 -12.95 -11.21
CA PRO A 137 -7.61 -12.61 -9.79
C PRO A 137 -6.99 -11.24 -9.49
N PRO A 138 -7.63 -10.43 -8.62
CA PRO A 138 -7.16 -9.08 -8.31
C PRO A 138 -5.89 -9.10 -7.47
N ILE A 139 -5.23 -7.93 -7.42
CA ILE A 139 -4.23 -7.63 -6.39
C ILE A 139 -4.98 -7.12 -5.16
N PHE A 140 -4.86 -7.84 -4.04
CA PHE A 140 -5.46 -7.45 -2.77
C PHE A 140 -4.40 -6.86 -1.85
N LEU A 141 -4.45 -5.55 -1.66
CA LEU A 141 -3.57 -4.82 -0.77
C LEU A 141 -4.23 -4.61 0.59
N ILE A 142 -3.67 -5.25 1.62
CA ILE A 142 -4.01 -5.00 3.02
C ILE A 142 -2.96 -4.04 3.56
N ASP A 143 -3.34 -2.76 3.68
CA ASP A 143 -2.39 -1.66 3.93
C ASP A 143 -2.42 -1.24 5.41
N GLU A 144 -1.23 -1.09 6.01
CA GLU A 144 -1.01 -0.73 7.41
C GLU A 144 -1.72 -1.69 8.40
N LEU A 145 -1.50 -3.00 8.25
CA LEU A 145 -2.13 -4.04 9.08
C LEU A 145 -1.86 -3.84 10.58
N ASP A 146 -0.73 -3.26 10.94
CA ASP A 146 -0.36 -2.92 12.31
C ASP A 146 -1.31 -1.90 12.98
N ARG A 147 -2.25 -1.31 12.25
CA ARG A 147 -3.31 -0.45 12.80
C ARG A 147 -4.61 -1.18 13.11
N ALA A 148 -4.80 -2.40 12.62
CA ALA A 148 -5.95 -3.22 12.99
C ALA A 148 -5.73 -3.90 14.34
N ASP A 149 -6.78 -4.40 14.97
CA ASP A 149 -6.70 -5.15 16.22
C ASP A 149 -6.40 -6.64 15.99
N GLU A 150 -6.11 -7.38 17.07
CA GLU A 150 -5.80 -8.81 17.01
C GLU A 150 -7.00 -9.65 16.55
N ALA A 151 -8.23 -9.23 16.83
CA ALA A 151 -9.42 -9.95 16.39
C ALA A 151 -9.55 -9.92 14.88
N PHE A 152 -9.26 -8.79 14.26
CA PHE A 152 -9.24 -8.67 12.80
C PHE A 152 -8.10 -9.46 12.17
N GLU A 153 -6.91 -9.52 12.79
CA GLU A 153 -5.82 -10.38 12.32
C GLU A 153 -6.21 -11.87 12.34
N ALA A 154 -6.87 -12.32 13.42
CA ALA A 154 -7.35 -13.69 13.52
C ALA A 154 -8.39 -14.01 12.41
N TYR A 155 -9.27 -13.06 12.11
CA TYR A 155 -10.21 -13.18 11.00
C TYR A 155 -9.50 -13.26 9.65
N LEU A 156 -8.53 -12.38 9.38
CA LEU A 156 -7.73 -12.42 8.15
C LEU A 156 -6.96 -13.75 8.01
N LEU A 157 -6.48 -14.30 9.11
CA LEU A 157 -5.80 -15.58 9.13
C LEU A 157 -6.71 -16.70 8.58
N GLU A 158 -7.99 -16.71 8.96
CA GLU A 158 -9.00 -17.65 8.45
C GLU A 158 -9.25 -17.42 6.95
N VAL A 159 -9.54 -16.19 6.56
CA VAL A 159 -9.81 -15.81 5.17
C VAL A 159 -8.66 -16.17 4.23
N LEU A 160 -7.42 -15.82 4.61
CA LEU A 160 -6.23 -16.05 3.78
C LEU A 160 -5.78 -17.52 3.74
N SER A 161 -6.32 -18.38 4.61
CA SER A 161 -6.02 -19.82 4.60
C SER A 161 -6.70 -20.53 3.43
N ASP A 162 -7.96 -20.23 3.21
CA ASP A 162 -8.82 -20.96 2.27
C ASP A 162 -9.40 -20.04 1.18
N TYR A 163 -9.10 -18.74 1.25
CA TYR A 163 -9.65 -17.69 0.38
C TYR A 163 -11.17 -17.76 0.27
N GLN A 164 -11.81 -17.81 1.43
CA GLN A 164 -13.25 -17.90 1.55
C GLN A 164 -13.79 -17.05 2.70
N VAL A 165 -15.06 -16.68 2.59
CA VAL A 165 -15.82 -15.95 3.61
C VAL A 165 -17.18 -16.63 3.77
N SER A 166 -17.60 -16.83 5.01
CA SER A 166 -18.95 -17.31 5.33
C SER A 166 -19.89 -16.14 5.58
N VAL A 167 -20.92 -16.02 4.74
CA VAL A 167 -22.02 -15.08 4.92
C VAL A 167 -23.21 -15.91 5.40
N PRO A 168 -23.71 -15.71 6.65
CA PRO A 168 -24.70 -16.61 7.27
C PRO A 168 -25.90 -16.94 6.40
N GLU A 169 -26.42 -15.95 5.66
CA GLU A 169 -27.63 -16.09 4.87
C GLU A 169 -27.38 -16.60 3.44
N LEU A 170 -26.16 -16.48 2.93
CA LEU A 170 -25.77 -16.87 1.56
C LEU A 170 -24.87 -18.10 1.51
N GLY A 171 -24.34 -18.52 2.66
CA GLY A 171 -23.37 -19.61 2.74
C GLY A 171 -21.93 -19.14 2.55
N THR A 172 -21.06 -20.05 2.10
CA THR A 172 -19.64 -19.77 1.94
C THR A 172 -19.34 -19.29 0.52
N ILE A 173 -18.76 -18.09 0.43
CA ILE A 173 -18.25 -17.52 -0.81
C ILE A 173 -16.74 -17.78 -0.84
N LYS A 174 -16.29 -18.50 -1.87
CA LYS A 174 -14.90 -18.91 -2.05
C LYS A 174 -14.36 -18.37 -3.37
N ALA A 175 -13.12 -17.93 -3.38
CA ALA A 175 -12.45 -17.53 -4.60
C ALA A 175 -12.20 -18.73 -5.53
N ASP A 176 -12.55 -18.62 -6.81
CA ASP A 176 -12.21 -19.61 -7.83
C ASP A 176 -10.70 -19.65 -8.07
N GLU A 177 -10.08 -18.47 -8.12
CA GLU A 177 -8.63 -18.27 -8.15
C GLU A 177 -8.21 -17.36 -7.01
N PRO A 178 -7.19 -17.74 -6.20
CA PRO A 178 -6.74 -16.90 -5.10
C PRO A 178 -6.29 -15.52 -5.56
N PRO A 179 -6.66 -14.43 -4.86
CA PRO A 179 -6.11 -13.12 -5.12
C PRO A 179 -4.61 -13.09 -4.85
N ILE A 180 -3.89 -12.19 -5.53
CA ILE A 180 -2.51 -11.89 -5.20
C ILE A 180 -2.50 -10.92 -4.01
N VAL A 181 -2.10 -11.41 -2.84
CA VAL A 181 -2.20 -10.64 -1.59
C VAL A 181 -0.87 -9.97 -1.26
N VAL A 182 -0.92 -8.67 -1.01
CA VAL A 182 0.19 -7.87 -0.48
C VAL A 182 -0.25 -7.26 0.84
N ILE A 183 0.52 -7.51 1.89
CA ILE A 183 0.27 -6.98 3.24
C ILE A 183 1.39 -6.00 3.55
N THR A 184 1.06 -4.81 4.06
CA THR A 184 2.05 -3.84 4.51
C THR A 184 1.93 -3.56 6.00
N THR A 185 3.04 -3.26 6.65
CA THR A 185 3.10 -2.81 8.05
C THR A 185 4.22 -1.79 8.23
N ASN A 186 4.00 -0.81 9.11
CA ASN A 186 5.01 0.15 9.57
C ASN A 186 5.61 -0.25 10.92
N ARG A 187 5.26 -1.45 11.41
CA ARG A 187 5.75 -2.01 12.67
C ARG A 187 5.44 -1.13 13.90
N THR A 188 4.29 -0.44 13.89
CA THR A 188 3.84 0.30 15.07
C THR A 188 3.45 -0.63 16.23
N ARG A 189 3.08 -1.87 15.89
CA ARG A 189 2.95 -3.01 16.80
C ARG A 189 3.37 -4.31 16.10
N GLU A 190 3.62 -5.35 16.88
CA GLU A 190 3.91 -6.69 16.35
C GLU A 190 2.65 -7.35 15.77
N ILE A 191 2.81 -7.97 14.62
CA ILE A 191 1.78 -8.79 13.96
C ILE A 191 1.92 -10.24 14.42
N HIS A 192 0.81 -10.92 14.62
CA HIS A 192 0.78 -12.28 15.13
C HIS A 192 1.56 -13.25 14.23
N ASP A 193 2.43 -14.05 14.83
CA ASP A 193 3.31 -15.00 14.15
C ASP A 193 2.58 -15.99 13.22
N ALA A 194 1.36 -16.39 13.57
CA ALA A 194 0.58 -17.30 12.75
C ALA A 194 0.28 -16.72 11.36
N LEU A 195 0.07 -15.40 11.26
CA LEU A 195 -0.13 -14.72 9.99
C LEU A 195 1.19 -14.59 9.22
N LYS A 196 2.26 -14.16 9.89
CA LYS A 196 3.60 -14.04 9.27
C LYS A 196 4.09 -15.36 8.69
N ARG A 197 3.86 -16.50 9.35
CA ARG A 197 4.24 -17.86 8.86
C ARG A 197 3.53 -18.27 7.57
N ARG A 198 2.36 -17.71 7.26
CA ARG A 198 1.64 -17.97 6.01
C ARG A 198 2.14 -17.12 4.85
N CYS A 199 2.86 -16.05 5.13
CA CYS A 199 3.35 -15.10 4.16
C CYS A 199 4.80 -15.38 3.74
N LEU A 200 5.21 -14.80 2.62
CA LEU A 200 6.62 -14.58 2.32
C LEU A 200 6.97 -13.17 2.81
N TYR A 201 8.03 -13.09 3.60
CA TYR A 201 8.43 -11.88 4.30
C TYR A 201 9.52 -11.12 3.55
N HIS A 202 9.40 -9.79 3.48
CA HIS A 202 10.46 -8.92 3.02
C HIS A 202 10.48 -7.62 3.83
N TRP A 203 11.66 -7.27 4.33
CA TRP A 203 11.91 -5.97 4.93
C TRP A 203 12.26 -4.97 3.82
N VAL A 204 11.49 -3.86 3.74
CA VAL A 204 11.75 -2.76 2.81
C VAL A 204 12.51 -1.67 3.57
N ASP A 205 13.80 -1.59 3.29
CA ASP A 205 14.68 -0.61 3.91
C ASP A 205 14.67 0.73 3.16
N TYR A 206 15.25 1.76 3.77
CA TYR A 206 15.58 2.98 3.05
C TYR A 206 16.52 2.66 1.88
N PRO A 207 16.30 3.24 0.70
CA PRO A 207 17.22 3.06 -0.41
C PRO A 207 18.58 3.70 -0.11
N ASP A 208 19.64 3.15 -0.67
CA ASP A 208 20.93 3.83 -0.74
C ASP A 208 20.85 5.10 -1.62
N ALA A 209 21.89 5.92 -1.58
CA ALA A 209 21.93 7.20 -2.29
C ALA A 209 21.75 7.03 -3.82
N GLN A 210 22.31 5.99 -4.41
CA GLN A 210 22.22 5.76 -5.84
C GLN A 210 20.78 5.41 -6.25
N ARG A 211 20.16 4.49 -5.51
CA ARG A 211 18.77 4.08 -5.74
C ARG A 211 17.80 5.23 -5.49
N GLU A 212 18.03 6.06 -4.46
CA GLU A 212 17.19 7.21 -4.18
C GLU A 212 17.30 8.29 -5.28
N LEU A 213 18.49 8.49 -5.87
CA LEU A 213 18.66 9.33 -7.06
C LEU A 213 17.89 8.81 -8.26
N GLU A 214 17.90 7.50 -8.50
CA GLU A 214 17.11 6.89 -9.57
C GLU A 214 15.59 7.08 -9.35
N ILE A 215 15.13 6.98 -8.11
CA ILE A 215 13.74 7.25 -7.75
C ILE A 215 13.40 8.72 -8.05
N LEU A 216 14.24 9.66 -7.60
CA LEU A 216 14.02 11.09 -7.86
C LEU A 216 14.01 11.41 -9.36
N ALA A 217 14.92 10.85 -10.13
CA ALA A 217 14.97 11.06 -11.59
C ALA A 217 13.68 10.62 -12.28
N ARG A 218 13.02 9.59 -11.78
CA ARG A 218 11.73 9.10 -12.32
C ARG A 218 10.53 9.89 -11.82
N LYS A 219 10.51 10.24 -10.53
CA LYS A 219 9.33 10.87 -9.88
C LYS A 219 9.34 12.40 -10.02
N VAL A 220 10.52 13.02 -10.13
CA VAL A 220 10.72 14.48 -10.27
C VAL A 220 11.63 14.79 -11.48
N PRO A 221 11.21 14.46 -12.70
CA PRO A 221 12.07 14.54 -13.89
C PRO A 221 12.54 15.98 -14.22
N ASN A 222 11.86 16.97 -13.69
CA ASN A 222 12.19 18.39 -13.87
C ASN A 222 13.20 18.92 -12.83
N ALA A 223 13.59 18.12 -11.83
CA ALA A 223 14.59 18.52 -10.86
C ALA A 223 15.97 18.60 -11.54
N ASN A 224 16.70 19.70 -11.24
CA ASN A 224 18.09 19.82 -11.68
C ASN A 224 18.95 18.70 -11.08
N ALA A 225 19.84 18.09 -11.85
CA ALA A 225 20.68 16.99 -11.40
C ALA A 225 21.54 17.32 -10.17
N THR A 226 22.03 18.57 -10.09
CA THR A 226 22.79 19.05 -8.95
C THR A 226 21.91 19.13 -7.70
N LEU A 227 20.70 19.69 -7.84
CA LEU A 227 19.73 19.75 -6.75
C LEU A 227 19.35 18.34 -6.28
N ALA A 228 19.03 17.44 -7.19
CA ALA A 228 18.65 16.06 -6.86
C ALA A 228 19.76 15.35 -6.07
N LYS A 229 21.03 15.48 -6.51
CA LYS A 229 22.18 14.91 -5.80
C LYS A 229 22.30 15.50 -4.38
N GLN A 230 22.17 16.82 -4.24
CA GLN A 230 22.27 17.48 -2.94
C GLN A 230 21.13 17.11 -2.00
N VAL A 231 19.89 17.03 -2.51
CA VAL A 231 18.70 16.57 -1.75
C VAL A 231 18.93 15.18 -1.20
N VAL A 232 19.30 14.23 -2.06
CA VAL A 232 19.56 12.85 -1.62
C VAL A 232 20.69 12.80 -0.59
N THR A 233 21.82 13.45 -0.85
CA THR A 233 22.95 13.47 0.09
C THR A 233 22.55 14.06 1.44
N PHE A 234 21.75 15.12 1.43
CA PHE A 234 21.24 15.76 2.66
C PHE A 234 20.34 14.81 3.44
N VAL A 235 19.37 14.16 2.77
CA VAL A 235 18.45 13.23 3.41
C VAL A 235 19.17 12.00 3.95
N GLN A 236 20.13 11.43 3.21
CA GLN A 236 20.94 10.30 3.69
C GLN A 236 21.67 10.67 4.99
N LYS A 237 22.27 11.87 5.07
CA LYS A 237 22.92 12.35 6.30
C LYS A 237 21.93 12.59 7.43
N LEU A 238 20.71 13.05 7.14
CA LEU A 238 19.69 13.20 8.19
C LEU A 238 19.29 11.85 8.78
N ARG A 239 19.24 10.78 7.98
CA ARG A 239 18.94 9.42 8.48
C ARG A 239 20.03 8.86 9.40
N GLU A 240 21.24 9.40 9.36
CA GLU A 240 22.32 9.03 10.28
C GLU A 240 22.20 9.75 11.63
N LEU A 241 21.38 10.81 11.71
CA LEU A 241 21.13 11.54 12.96
C LEU A 241 20.06 10.81 13.79
N ASP A 242 20.17 10.99 15.11
CA ASP A 242 19.17 10.50 16.06
C ASP A 242 17.95 11.42 16.08
N LEU A 243 17.13 11.34 15.03
CA LEU A 243 15.87 12.06 14.87
C LEU A 243 14.73 11.23 15.45
N PHE A 244 13.70 11.90 15.95
CA PHE A 244 12.47 11.24 16.37
C PHE A 244 11.85 10.44 15.22
N LYS A 245 11.90 11.02 14.00
CA LYS A 245 11.49 10.33 12.78
C LYS A 245 12.36 10.75 11.60
N ALA A 246 13.15 9.81 11.12
CA ALA A 246 13.92 10.00 9.90
C ALA A 246 13.00 10.17 8.66
N PRO A 247 13.34 11.06 7.71
CA PRO A 247 12.56 11.28 6.50
C PRO A 247 12.61 10.05 5.58
N GLY A 248 11.43 9.62 5.08
CA GLY A 248 11.29 8.55 4.10
C GLY A 248 11.54 9.04 2.66
N VAL A 249 11.43 8.11 1.72
CA VAL A 249 11.55 8.42 0.28
C VAL A 249 10.43 9.34 -0.19
N ALA A 250 9.23 9.21 0.39
CA ALA A 250 8.09 10.08 0.07
C ALA A 250 8.43 11.53 0.41
N GLU A 251 8.96 11.79 1.61
CA GLU A 251 9.39 13.12 2.04
C GLU A 251 10.54 13.66 1.17
N THR A 252 11.46 12.80 0.73
CA THR A 252 12.53 13.19 -0.21
C THR A 252 11.96 13.66 -1.56
N ILE A 253 10.98 12.94 -2.11
CA ILE A 253 10.29 13.28 -3.36
C ILE A 253 9.54 14.61 -3.20
N ASP A 254 8.79 14.76 -2.11
CA ASP A 254 8.02 15.97 -1.82
C ASP A 254 8.95 17.19 -1.69
N TRP A 255 10.08 17.04 -0.99
CA TRP A 255 11.04 18.11 -0.81
C TRP A 255 11.73 18.51 -2.11
N ALA A 256 12.18 17.54 -2.91
CA ALA A 256 12.72 17.80 -4.24
C ALA A 256 11.71 18.52 -5.15
N THR A 257 10.43 18.13 -5.06
CA THR A 257 9.33 18.75 -5.81
C THR A 257 9.12 20.19 -5.38
N ALA A 258 9.10 20.45 -4.06
CA ALA A 258 8.93 21.80 -3.49
C ALA A 258 10.09 22.73 -3.90
N LEU A 259 11.32 22.26 -3.76
CA LEU A 259 12.51 23.03 -4.16
C LEU A 259 12.52 23.34 -5.67
N THR A 260 12.11 22.39 -6.49
CA THR A 260 11.97 22.57 -7.95
C THR A 260 10.89 23.62 -8.25
N ALA A 261 9.74 23.57 -7.56
CA ALA A 261 8.67 24.55 -7.71
C ALA A 261 9.10 25.98 -7.28
N LEU A 262 10.02 26.08 -6.32
CA LEU A 262 10.64 27.34 -5.91
C LEU A 262 11.75 27.83 -6.87
N GLY A 263 12.02 27.10 -7.95
CA GLY A 263 13.05 27.44 -8.93
C GLY A 263 14.48 27.31 -8.42
N LYS A 264 14.70 26.43 -7.43
CA LYS A 264 16.04 26.20 -6.88
C LYS A 264 16.81 25.21 -7.72
N ASP A 265 18.04 25.57 -8.11
CA ASP A 265 18.97 24.69 -8.84
C ASP A 265 19.97 23.98 -7.91
N ARG A 266 20.07 24.43 -6.66
CA ARG A 266 20.94 23.88 -5.61
C ARG A 266 20.39 24.21 -4.23
N LEU A 267 20.87 23.48 -3.22
CA LEU A 267 20.55 23.77 -1.82
C LEU A 267 21.38 24.97 -1.32
N ASP A 268 20.69 25.92 -0.72
CA ASP A 268 21.23 27.00 0.07
C ASP A 268 20.61 27.02 1.47
N ALA A 269 21.16 27.83 2.38
CA ALA A 269 20.68 27.86 3.77
C ALA A 269 19.20 28.31 3.87
N ASP A 270 18.83 29.31 3.07
CA ASP A 270 17.45 29.83 3.05
C ASP A 270 16.48 28.79 2.54
N ALA A 271 16.81 28.10 1.43
CA ALA A 271 15.99 27.03 0.88
C ALA A 271 15.79 25.89 1.87
N VAL A 272 16.82 25.49 2.61
CA VAL A 272 16.73 24.45 3.63
C VAL A 272 15.84 24.93 4.78
N SER A 273 16.07 26.13 5.33
CA SER A 273 15.28 26.68 6.44
C SER A 273 13.80 26.84 6.08
N ASP A 274 13.51 27.46 4.92
CA ASP A 274 12.14 27.75 4.48
C ASP A 274 11.31 26.50 4.17
N THR A 275 11.96 25.39 3.83
CA THR A 275 11.29 24.16 3.37
C THR A 275 11.45 22.98 4.32
N MET A 276 12.04 23.15 5.49
CA MET A 276 12.28 22.06 6.45
C MET A 276 11.00 21.34 6.85
N GLY A 277 9.89 22.05 6.99
CA GLY A 277 8.57 21.46 7.29
C GLY A 277 7.98 20.56 6.17
N VAL A 278 8.54 20.63 4.94
CA VAL A 278 8.20 19.66 3.89
C VAL A 278 8.89 18.32 4.15
N LEU A 279 10.12 18.35 4.66
CA LEU A 279 10.96 17.17 4.90
C LEU A 279 10.69 16.54 6.27
N LEU A 280 10.65 17.35 7.34
CA LEU A 280 10.44 16.88 8.71
C LEU A 280 9.05 17.24 9.22
N LYS A 281 8.48 16.37 10.05
CA LYS A 281 7.08 16.47 10.55
C LYS A 281 6.99 16.65 12.07
N TYR A 282 8.13 16.70 12.75
CA TYR A 282 8.20 16.87 14.20
C TYR A 282 8.96 18.14 14.54
N GLN A 283 8.39 18.96 15.42
CA GLN A 283 8.96 20.25 15.78
C GLN A 283 10.34 20.13 16.45
N ASP A 284 10.54 19.10 17.26
CA ASP A 284 11.82 18.85 17.95
C ASP A 284 12.93 18.52 16.95
N ASP A 285 12.63 17.75 15.90
CA ASP A 285 13.57 17.46 14.81
C ASP A 285 13.91 18.72 14.01
N ILE A 286 12.91 19.56 13.72
CA ILE A 286 13.10 20.84 13.02
C ILE A 286 13.97 21.78 13.86
N ALA A 287 13.64 21.98 15.13
CA ALA A 287 14.39 22.85 16.04
C ALA A 287 15.86 22.41 16.16
N ARG A 288 16.10 21.11 16.27
CA ARG A 288 17.46 20.54 16.31
C ARG A 288 18.29 20.90 15.06
N LEU A 289 17.67 20.88 13.88
CA LEU A 289 18.38 21.27 12.66
C LEU A 289 18.59 22.79 12.57
N GLU A 290 17.65 23.59 13.07
CA GLU A 290 17.78 25.05 13.16
C GLU A 290 18.89 25.46 14.13
N ASP A 291 19.13 24.72 15.22
CA ASP A 291 20.18 24.92 16.20
C ASP A 291 21.62 24.68 15.67
N GLY A 292 21.77 24.47 14.34
CA GLY A 292 23.08 24.45 13.65
C GLY A 292 23.42 23.08 13.03
N GLU A 293 22.77 21.98 13.38
CA GLU A 293 23.01 20.67 12.70
C GLU A 293 22.67 20.74 11.21
N GLY A 294 21.59 21.43 10.83
CA GLY A 294 21.20 21.62 9.43
C GLY A 294 22.26 22.36 8.61
N ALA A 295 22.84 23.40 9.18
CA ALA A 295 23.93 24.14 8.54
C ALA A 295 25.19 23.28 8.37
N ARG A 296 25.54 22.47 9.38
CA ARG A 296 26.66 21.52 9.30
C ARG A 296 26.44 20.49 8.19
N VAL A 297 25.28 19.87 8.16
CA VAL A 297 24.92 18.89 7.12
C VAL A 297 24.98 19.54 5.73
N LEU A 298 24.47 20.77 5.59
CA LEU A 298 24.51 21.50 4.31
C LEU A 298 25.93 21.75 3.82
N GLU A 299 26.86 22.16 4.71
CA GLU A 299 28.26 22.37 4.34
C GLU A 299 28.94 21.07 3.91
N GLU A 300 28.66 19.96 4.57
CA GLU A 300 29.14 18.63 4.15
C GLU A 300 28.60 18.21 2.78
N VAL A 301 27.32 18.52 2.48
CA VAL A 301 26.69 18.26 1.18
C VAL A 301 27.34 19.09 0.07
N LYS A 302 27.68 20.35 0.34
CA LYS A 302 28.37 21.21 -0.64
C LYS A 302 29.80 20.78 -0.93
N ALA A 303 30.42 20.07 0.01
CA ALA A 303 31.81 19.59 -0.12
C ALA A 303 31.90 18.25 -0.86
N SER A 304 30.74 17.54 -1.08
CA SER A 304 30.63 16.21 -1.74
C SER A 304 30.29 16.34 -3.22
#